data_150bf69fc224d049b3658d2f5f6e94ce
#
_entry.id   150bf69fc224d049b3658d2f5f6e94ce
#
_cell.length_a   1.000
_cell.length_b   1.000
_cell.length_c   1.000
_cell.angle_alpha   90.00
_cell.angle_beta   90.00
_cell.angle_gamma   90.00
#
_symmetry.space_group_name_H-M   'P 1'
#
loop_
_entity.id
_entity.type
_entity.pdbx_description
1 polymer ?
#
loop_
_entity_poly.entity_id
_entity_poly.type
_entity_poly.pdbx_seq_one_letter_code
_entity_poly.pdbx_strand_id
1 'polypeptide(L)'
;DINIELDEKEIDSWIRLTRVLTHEIMNSVTPITSLSDTLLSMVEDKDEEISHGLQTISTTGKGLLAFVESYRKFTRIPTPEPSLFYLKAFIERMVELARHQNPCDHITFHTKIDPADLILHADENLISQVVINLLKNAIQAIGDQPDGQIDILVYCNETEEVLIEIKNNGPVIPPEIAEHIFIPFFTTKEGGSGIGLSISRQIMRLSGGSLTLLPDHKETKFILKFK
;
A
#
# COMPACT_ATOMS: atom_id res chain seq x y z
N ASP A 1 -21.20 -5.48 22.97
CA ASP A 1 -20.83 -5.09 21.60
C ASP A 1 -20.93 -6.26 20.62
N ILE A 2 -22.12 -6.88 20.59
CA ILE A 2 -22.46 -8.03 19.74
C ILE A 2 -22.33 -7.70 18.24
N ASN A 3 -22.56 -6.47 17.84
CA ASN A 3 -22.43 -6.04 16.45
C ASN A 3 -20.98 -6.02 15.96
N ILE A 4 -20.01 -5.72 16.82
CA ILE A 4 -18.57 -5.71 16.46
C ILE A 4 -18.05 -7.16 16.30
N GLU A 5 -18.50 -8.08 17.17
CA GLU A 5 -18.12 -9.50 17.08
C GLU A 5 -18.77 -10.23 15.88
N LEU A 6 -19.96 -9.83 15.46
CA LEU A 6 -20.61 -10.35 14.25
C LEU A 6 -19.88 -9.86 12.98
N ASP A 7 -19.52 -8.59 12.93
CA ASP A 7 -18.74 -8.01 11.83
C ASP A 7 -17.35 -8.67 11.69
N GLU A 8 -16.67 -8.99 12.80
CA GLU A 8 -15.37 -9.67 12.76
C GLU A 8 -15.47 -11.11 12.22
N LYS A 9 -16.47 -11.89 12.62
CA LYS A 9 -16.70 -13.25 12.13
C LYS A 9 -17.13 -13.29 10.66
N GLU A 10 -17.90 -12.30 10.25
CA GLU A 10 -18.33 -12.16 8.86
C GLU A 10 -17.15 -11.80 7.96
N ILE A 11 -16.31 -10.86 8.39
CA ILE A 11 -15.06 -10.49 7.72
C ILE A 11 -14.11 -11.69 7.61
N ASP A 12 -13.93 -12.47 8.67
CA ASP A 12 -13.06 -13.66 8.67
C ASP A 12 -13.59 -14.74 7.71
N SER A 13 -14.89 -14.94 7.63
CA SER A 13 -15.53 -15.86 6.69
C SER A 13 -15.36 -15.40 5.25
N TRP A 14 -15.52 -14.10 4.98
CA TRP A 14 -15.25 -13.49 3.69
C TRP A 14 -13.78 -13.62 3.28
N ILE A 15 -12.84 -13.39 4.19
CA ILE A 15 -11.41 -13.56 3.95
C ILE A 15 -11.08 -15.01 3.57
N ARG A 16 -11.67 -16.00 4.28
CA ARG A 16 -11.47 -17.42 3.98
C ARG A 16 -12.05 -17.82 2.62
N LEU A 17 -13.28 -17.42 2.34
CA LEU A 17 -13.92 -17.69 1.05
C LEU A 17 -13.10 -17.10 -0.11
N THR A 18 -12.66 -15.89 0.05
CA THR A 18 -11.88 -15.21 -0.98
C THR A 18 -10.50 -15.83 -1.18
N ARG A 19 -9.89 -16.38 -0.13
CA ARG A 19 -8.63 -17.11 -0.24
C ARG A 19 -8.78 -18.37 -1.12
N VAL A 20 -9.90 -19.07 -1.01
CA VAL A 20 -10.21 -20.23 -1.87
C VAL A 20 -10.47 -19.76 -3.30
N LEU A 21 -11.30 -18.72 -3.48
CA LEU A 21 -11.60 -18.19 -4.81
C LEU A 21 -10.35 -17.68 -5.54
N THR A 22 -9.46 -16.97 -4.85
CA THR A 22 -8.20 -16.49 -5.46
C THR A 22 -7.31 -17.65 -5.91
N HIS A 23 -7.24 -18.71 -5.14
CA HIS A 23 -6.47 -19.92 -5.49
C HIS A 23 -7.05 -20.59 -6.75
N GLU A 24 -8.37 -20.76 -6.84
CA GLU A 24 -9.05 -21.35 -7.99
C GLU A 24 -8.94 -20.48 -9.24
N ILE A 25 -9.03 -19.17 -9.11
CA ILE A 25 -8.84 -18.23 -10.23
C ILE A 25 -7.40 -18.33 -10.76
N MET A 26 -6.38 -18.31 -9.87
CA MET A 26 -4.99 -18.45 -10.29
C MET A 26 -4.75 -19.78 -11.02
N ASN A 27 -5.29 -20.89 -10.49
CA ASN A 27 -5.16 -22.20 -11.09
C ASN A 27 -5.82 -22.32 -12.46
N SER A 28 -6.89 -21.57 -12.69
CA SER A 28 -7.63 -21.57 -13.96
C SER A 28 -7.02 -20.63 -15.00
N VAL A 29 -6.57 -19.45 -14.59
CA VAL A 29 -6.09 -18.40 -15.51
C VAL A 29 -4.63 -18.59 -15.91
N THR A 30 -3.78 -19.09 -15.00
CA THR A 30 -2.35 -19.31 -15.28
C THR A 30 -2.12 -20.24 -16.49
N PRO A 31 -2.80 -21.40 -16.63
CA PRO A 31 -2.66 -22.24 -17.82
C PRO A 31 -3.15 -21.54 -19.11
N ILE A 32 -4.24 -20.77 -19.04
CA ILE A 32 -4.80 -20.04 -20.20
C ILE A 32 -3.78 -19.01 -20.69
N THR A 33 -3.19 -18.24 -19.78
CA THR A 33 -2.19 -17.22 -20.11
C THR A 33 -0.92 -17.86 -20.70
N SER A 34 -0.45 -18.94 -20.08
CA SER A 34 0.74 -19.68 -20.56
C SER A 34 0.54 -20.29 -21.94
N LEU A 35 -0.65 -20.89 -22.19
CA LEU A 35 -1.00 -21.44 -23.49
C LEU A 35 -1.09 -20.34 -24.55
N SER A 36 -1.69 -19.21 -24.21
CA SER A 36 -1.81 -18.05 -25.09
C SER A 36 -0.43 -17.50 -25.49
N ASP A 37 0.49 -17.36 -24.52
CA ASP A 37 1.86 -16.93 -24.78
C ASP A 37 2.62 -17.95 -25.67
N THR A 38 2.39 -19.26 -25.44
CA THR A 38 2.98 -20.33 -26.25
C THR A 38 2.46 -20.28 -27.70
N LEU A 39 1.17 -20.18 -27.87
CA LEU A 39 0.57 -20.07 -29.21
C LEU A 39 1.02 -18.81 -29.94
N LEU A 40 1.12 -17.69 -29.23
CA LEU A 40 1.61 -16.43 -29.79
C LEU A 40 3.04 -16.57 -30.31
N SER A 41 3.90 -17.35 -29.65
CA SER A 41 5.26 -17.62 -30.11
C SER A 41 5.34 -18.55 -31.34
N MET A 42 4.26 -19.26 -31.65
CA MET A 42 4.17 -20.20 -32.78
C MET A 42 3.45 -19.61 -33.99
N VAL A 43 2.71 -18.52 -33.81
CA VAL A 43 2.04 -17.85 -34.93
C VAL A 43 3.04 -17.09 -35.76
N GLU A 44 3.10 -17.41 -37.07
CA GLU A 44 3.89 -16.65 -38.05
C GLU A 44 3.24 -15.28 -38.28
N ASP A 45 4.05 -14.26 -38.63
CA ASP A 45 3.65 -12.84 -38.84
C ASP A 45 2.51 -12.60 -39.85
N LYS A 46 1.99 -13.64 -40.46
CA LYS A 46 0.94 -13.57 -41.51
C LYS A 46 -0.51 -13.59 -40.98
N ASP A 47 -0.71 -13.83 -39.71
CA ASP A 47 -2.03 -13.99 -39.13
C ASP A 47 -2.29 -12.97 -38.00
N GLU A 48 -2.37 -11.69 -38.41
CA GLU A 48 -2.49 -10.54 -37.50
C GLU A 48 -3.72 -10.66 -36.57
N GLU A 49 -4.84 -11.21 -37.05
CA GLU A 49 -6.05 -11.36 -36.24
C GLU A 49 -5.86 -12.39 -35.11
N ILE A 50 -5.24 -13.53 -35.39
CA ILE A 50 -4.95 -14.57 -34.42
C ILE A 50 -3.92 -14.06 -33.40
N SER A 51 -2.85 -13.41 -33.88
CA SER A 51 -1.83 -12.79 -33.02
C SER A 51 -2.45 -11.77 -32.08
N HIS A 52 -3.29 -10.87 -32.60
CA HIS A 52 -3.98 -9.86 -31.77
C HIS A 52 -4.96 -10.50 -30.76
N GLY A 53 -5.67 -11.56 -31.17
CA GLY A 53 -6.56 -12.31 -30.27
C GLY A 53 -5.79 -12.96 -29.11
N LEU A 54 -4.70 -13.64 -29.39
CA LEU A 54 -3.84 -14.28 -28.38
C LEU A 54 -3.18 -13.24 -27.46
N GLN A 55 -2.72 -12.12 -28.00
CA GLN A 55 -2.18 -11.01 -27.22
C GLN A 55 -3.21 -10.44 -26.23
N THR A 56 -4.46 -10.31 -26.69
CA THR A 56 -5.57 -9.82 -25.86
C THR A 56 -5.85 -10.80 -24.70
N ILE A 57 -5.90 -12.12 -25.00
CA ILE A 57 -6.10 -13.16 -23.96
C ILE A 57 -4.94 -13.13 -22.96
N SER A 58 -3.70 -13.09 -23.42
CA SER A 58 -2.51 -13.03 -22.56
C SER A 58 -2.53 -11.79 -21.66
N THR A 59 -2.77 -10.62 -22.23
CA THR A 59 -2.78 -9.35 -21.50
C THR A 59 -3.89 -9.32 -20.45
N THR A 60 -5.10 -9.77 -20.83
CA THR A 60 -6.26 -9.85 -19.91
C THR A 60 -6.01 -10.85 -18.79
N GLY A 61 -5.44 -12.02 -19.11
CA GLY A 61 -5.08 -13.05 -18.14
C GLY A 61 -4.02 -12.55 -17.14
N LYS A 62 -2.97 -11.88 -17.62
CA LYS A 62 -1.93 -11.27 -16.77
C LYS A 62 -2.53 -10.19 -15.87
N GLY A 63 -3.44 -9.37 -16.39
CA GLY A 63 -4.18 -8.37 -15.60
C GLY A 63 -5.00 -9.01 -14.48
N LEU A 64 -5.71 -10.09 -14.77
CA LEU A 64 -6.49 -10.82 -13.77
C LEU A 64 -5.60 -11.47 -12.71
N LEU A 65 -4.48 -12.08 -13.09
CA LEU A 65 -3.51 -12.66 -12.16
C LEU A 65 -2.92 -11.58 -11.24
N ALA A 66 -2.57 -10.41 -11.77
CA ALA A 66 -2.07 -9.28 -10.97
C ALA A 66 -3.13 -8.77 -9.98
N PHE A 67 -4.39 -8.70 -10.40
CA PHE A 67 -5.50 -8.35 -9.53
C PHE A 67 -5.68 -9.37 -8.39
N VAL A 68 -5.68 -10.66 -8.70
CA VAL A 68 -5.83 -11.75 -7.73
C VAL A 68 -4.66 -11.76 -6.74
N GLU A 69 -3.43 -11.55 -7.19
CA GLU A 69 -2.26 -11.46 -6.32
C GLU A 69 -2.34 -10.23 -5.39
N SER A 70 -2.82 -9.12 -5.91
CA SER A 70 -3.08 -7.91 -5.11
C SER A 70 -4.12 -8.18 -4.03
N TYR A 71 -5.19 -8.88 -4.38
CA TYR A 71 -6.24 -9.27 -3.44
C TYR A 71 -5.71 -10.23 -2.37
N ARG A 72 -4.87 -11.19 -2.76
CA ARG A 72 -4.21 -12.14 -1.84
C ARG A 72 -3.34 -11.41 -0.82
N LYS A 73 -2.60 -10.38 -1.22
CA LYS A 73 -1.81 -9.54 -0.29
C LYS A 73 -2.69 -8.85 0.74
N PHE A 74 -3.87 -8.36 0.31
CA PHE A 74 -4.84 -7.74 1.22
C PHE A 74 -5.38 -8.72 2.28
N THR A 75 -5.63 -9.98 1.90
CA THR A 75 -6.22 -10.99 2.80
C THR A 75 -5.21 -11.77 3.65
N ARG A 76 -3.89 -11.56 3.44
CA ARG A 76 -2.81 -12.31 4.10
C ARG A 76 -1.85 -11.41 4.87
N ILE A 77 -2.37 -10.52 5.70
CA ILE A 77 -1.51 -9.84 6.67
C ILE A 77 -1.17 -10.86 7.76
N PRO A 78 0.13 -11.14 8.02
CA PRO A 78 0.51 -12.06 9.07
C PRO A 78 0.13 -11.52 10.45
N THR A 79 0.02 -12.41 11.42
CA THR A 79 -0.13 -12.01 12.82
C THR A 79 1.11 -11.18 13.21
N PRO A 80 0.94 -9.98 13.79
CA PRO A 80 2.08 -9.17 14.21
C PRO A 80 2.97 -9.87 15.24
N GLU A 81 4.27 -9.77 15.06
CA GLU A 81 5.30 -10.22 16.01
C GLU A 81 6.04 -8.98 16.57
N PRO A 82 5.52 -8.33 17.62
CA PRO A 82 6.06 -7.08 18.11
C PRO A 82 7.47 -7.23 18.71
N SER A 83 8.33 -6.27 18.42
CA SER A 83 9.67 -6.10 19.01
C SER A 83 9.94 -4.63 19.29
N LEU A 84 10.93 -4.37 20.16
CA LEU A 84 11.35 -2.99 20.47
C LEU A 84 12.40 -2.54 19.44
N PHE A 85 12.20 -1.36 18.85
CA PHE A 85 13.18 -0.75 17.94
C PHE A 85 13.22 0.77 18.05
N TYR A 86 14.37 1.36 17.74
CA TYR A 86 14.56 2.81 17.73
C TYR A 86 13.99 3.44 16.48
N LEU A 87 13.06 4.40 16.64
CA LEU A 87 12.38 5.05 15.52
C LEU A 87 13.32 5.87 14.64
N LYS A 88 14.39 6.46 15.19
CA LYS A 88 15.38 7.22 14.41
C LYS A 88 16.02 6.35 13.33
N ALA A 89 16.63 5.25 13.71
CA ALA A 89 17.29 4.33 12.78
C ALA A 89 16.29 3.70 11.80
N PHE A 90 15.07 3.42 12.29
CA PHE A 90 14.00 2.88 11.47
C PHE A 90 13.58 3.87 10.36
N ILE A 91 13.27 5.12 10.70
CA ILE A 91 12.83 6.13 9.72
C ILE A 91 13.93 6.47 8.72
N GLU A 92 15.18 6.62 9.17
CA GLU A 92 16.34 6.86 8.29
C GLU A 92 16.45 5.76 7.23
N ARG A 93 16.31 4.49 7.63
CA ARG A 93 16.33 3.34 6.73
C ARG A 93 15.13 3.32 5.77
N MET A 94 13.93 3.73 6.23
CA MET A 94 12.73 3.80 5.37
C MET A 94 12.86 4.88 4.30
N VAL A 95 13.41 6.04 4.65
CA VAL A 95 13.68 7.13 3.70
C VAL A 95 14.71 6.70 2.64
N GLU A 96 15.80 6.06 3.07
CA GLU A 96 16.82 5.53 2.15
C GLU A 96 16.23 4.51 1.17
N LEU A 97 15.42 3.56 1.69
CA LEU A 97 14.77 2.56 0.87
C LEU A 97 13.77 3.17 -0.11
N ALA A 98 12.99 4.17 0.32
CA ALA A 98 12.05 4.86 -0.55
C ALA A 98 12.76 5.61 -1.69
N ARG A 99 13.88 6.26 -1.41
CA ARG A 99 14.73 6.91 -2.42
C ARG A 99 15.29 5.94 -3.44
N HIS A 100 15.76 4.78 -2.99
CA HIS A 100 16.31 3.76 -3.86
C HIS A 100 15.29 3.14 -4.82
N GLN A 101 14.05 3.01 -4.37
CA GLN A 101 12.98 2.37 -5.14
C GLN A 101 12.25 3.30 -6.11
N ASN A 102 12.43 4.60 -5.97
CA ASN A 102 11.69 5.60 -6.74
C ASN A 102 12.62 6.71 -7.21
N PRO A 103 12.50 7.19 -8.47
CA PRO A 103 13.22 8.36 -8.94
C PRO A 103 12.69 9.60 -8.21
N CYS A 104 13.46 10.14 -7.26
CA CYS A 104 13.05 11.26 -6.41
C CYS A 104 14.21 12.19 -6.02
N ASP A 105 15.23 12.32 -6.88
CA ASP A 105 16.41 13.16 -6.62
C ASP A 105 16.06 14.64 -6.47
N HIS A 106 14.94 15.08 -7.06
CA HIS A 106 14.39 16.42 -6.95
C HIS A 106 13.52 16.65 -5.70
N ILE A 107 13.28 15.59 -4.89
CA ILE A 107 12.44 15.67 -3.69
C ILE A 107 13.32 15.81 -2.45
N THR A 108 13.05 16.84 -1.65
CA THR A 108 13.72 17.05 -0.36
C THR A 108 12.97 16.34 0.76
N PHE A 109 13.70 15.54 1.55
CA PHE A 109 13.16 14.89 2.73
C PHE A 109 13.65 15.57 3.99
N HIS A 110 12.73 16.00 4.84
CA HIS A 110 13.01 16.52 6.18
C HIS A 110 12.51 15.55 7.23
N THR A 111 13.40 15.17 8.14
CA THR A 111 13.04 14.24 9.23
C THR A 111 13.33 14.89 10.58
N LYS A 112 12.32 14.91 11.44
CA LYS A 112 12.45 15.37 12.84
C LYS A 112 11.88 14.31 13.77
N ILE A 113 12.69 13.89 14.75
CA ILE A 113 12.31 12.88 15.75
C ILE A 113 12.58 13.47 17.12
N ASP A 114 11.56 13.55 17.96
CA ASP A 114 11.61 14.17 19.27
C ASP A 114 10.80 13.37 20.31
N PRO A 115 11.44 12.75 21.31
CA PRO A 115 12.89 12.71 21.58
C PRO A 115 13.63 11.79 20.59
N ALA A 116 14.95 12.03 20.40
CA ALA A 116 15.77 11.31 19.43
C ALA A 116 15.96 9.80 19.73
N ASP A 117 15.77 9.41 20.97
CA ASP A 117 15.88 8.03 21.50
C ASP A 117 14.53 7.31 21.61
N LEU A 118 13.50 7.83 20.91
CA LEU A 118 12.16 7.27 20.94
C LEU A 118 12.13 5.82 20.43
N ILE A 119 11.55 4.94 21.23
CA ILE A 119 11.43 3.50 20.96
C ILE A 119 9.95 3.17 20.68
N LEU A 120 9.70 2.29 19.71
CA LEU A 120 8.40 1.74 19.43
C LEU A 120 8.37 0.24 19.70
N HIS A 121 7.28 -0.25 20.30
CA HIS A 121 6.98 -1.67 20.42
C HIS A 121 5.94 -2.08 19.40
N ALA A 122 6.38 -2.62 18.27
CA ALA A 122 5.52 -3.05 17.17
C ALA A 122 6.23 -4.11 16.30
N ASP A 123 5.51 -4.69 15.34
CA ASP A 123 6.15 -5.50 14.30
C ASP A 123 6.84 -4.59 13.29
N GLU A 124 8.17 -4.56 13.33
CA GLU A 124 9.00 -3.68 12.50
C GLU A 124 8.77 -3.91 11.00
N ASN A 125 8.55 -5.16 10.57
CA ASN A 125 8.35 -5.49 9.16
C ASN A 125 6.99 -4.96 8.66
N LEU A 126 5.94 -5.13 9.45
CA LEU A 126 4.61 -4.63 9.11
C LEU A 126 4.58 -3.10 9.11
N ILE A 127 5.20 -2.45 10.09
CA ILE A 127 5.27 -0.98 10.11
C ILE A 127 6.16 -0.45 8.97
N SER A 128 7.24 -1.15 8.60
CA SER A 128 8.03 -0.83 7.40
C SER A 128 7.18 -0.80 6.14
N GLN A 129 6.31 -1.79 5.97
CA GLN A 129 5.39 -1.85 4.82
C GLN A 129 4.44 -0.65 4.79
N VAL A 130 3.92 -0.23 5.95
CA VAL A 130 3.05 0.96 6.07
C VAL A 130 3.82 2.23 5.68
N VAL A 131 4.97 2.47 6.29
CA VAL A 131 5.76 3.69 6.07
C VAL A 131 6.22 3.79 4.61
N ILE A 132 6.76 2.70 4.04
CA ILE A 132 7.18 2.67 2.62
C ILE A 132 6.00 2.94 1.68
N ASN A 133 4.83 2.38 1.96
CA ASN A 133 3.64 2.65 1.15
C ASN A 133 3.24 4.15 1.19
N LEU A 134 3.29 4.78 2.35
CA LEU A 134 2.99 6.22 2.49
C LEU A 134 4.04 7.09 1.80
N LEU A 135 5.34 6.78 1.97
CA LEU A 135 6.42 7.50 1.29
C LEU A 135 6.32 7.36 -0.23
N LYS A 136 6.05 6.16 -0.74
CA LYS A 136 5.80 5.94 -2.17
C LYS A 136 4.60 6.74 -2.68
N ASN A 137 3.52 6.80 -1.91
CA ASN A 137 2.35 7.59 -2.27
C ASN A 137 2.67 9.09 -2.31
N ALA A 138 3.46 9.59 -1.37
CA ALA A 138 3.92 10.97 -1.32
C ALA A 138 4.82 11.32 -2.53
N ILE A 139 5.83 10.48 -2.83
CA ILE A 139 6.71 10.64 -3.99
C ILE A 139 5.90 10.68 -5.30
N GLN A 140 4.98 9.72 -5.46
CA GLN A 140 4.11 9.65 -6.64
C GLN A 140 3.15 10.84 -6.76
N ALA A 141 2.68 11.39 -5.63
CA ALA A 141 1.81 12.56 -5.64
C ALA A 141 2.57 13.84 -6.04
N ILE A 142 3.82 13.97 -5.63
CA ILE A 142 4.70 15.07 -6.03
C ILE A 142 5.02 14.98 -7.53
N GLY A 143 5.27 13.75 -8.05
CA GLY A 143 5.64 13.55 -9.46
C GLY A 143 6.89 14.34 -9.82
N ASP A 144 6.85 15.07 -10.93
CA ASP A 144 7.98 15.86 -11.46
C ASP A 144 8.03 17.31 -10.91
N GLN A 145 7.31 17.63 -9.84
CA GLN A 145 7.30 18.95 -9.22
C GLN A 145 8.71 19.33 -8.72
N PRO A 146 9.32 20.45 -9.19
CA PRO A 146 10.75 20.73 -8.95
C PRO A 146 11.09 21.09 -7.50
N ASP A 147 10.11 21.52 -6.70
CA ASP A 147 10.22 21.88 -5.29
C ASP A 147 9.52 20.85 -4.38
N GLY A 148 9.55 19.58 -4.78
CA GLY A 148 8.96 18.48 -4.05
C GLY A 148 9.55 18.36 -2.63
N GLN A 149 8.66 18.26 -1.64
CA GLN A 149 9.05 18.16 -0.23
C GLN A 149 8.23 17.09 0.49
N ILE A 150 8.91 16.27 1.28
CA ILE A 150 8.31 15.30 2.19
C ILE A 150 8.86 15.52 3.60
N ASP A 151 7.97 15.86 4.54
CA ASP A 151 8.31 16.04 5.94
C ASP A 151 7.85 14.83 6.75
N ILE A 152 8.73 14.31 7.59
CA ILE A 152 8.46 13.20 8.49
C ILE A 152 8.71 13.69 9.91
N LEU A 153 7.64 13.78 10.71
CA LEU A 153 7.71 14.18 12.10
C LEU A 153 7.34 13.00 12.99
N VAL A 154 8.18 12.68 13.95
CA VAL A 154 7.96 11.60 14.92
C VAL A 154 8.06 12.18 16.33
N TYR A 155 7.03 11.96 17.13
CA TYR A 155 6.98 12.47 18.50
C TYR A 155 6.05 11.63 19.39
N CYS A 156 6.16 11.84 20.69
CA CYS A 156 5.23 11.33 21.68
C CYS A 156 4.31 12.46 22.14
N ASN A 157 3.00 12.22 22.18
CA ASN A 157 2.06 13.23 22.67
C ASN A 157 1.91 13.17 24.20
N GLU A 158 1.06 14.05 24.75
CA GLU A 158 0.80 14.15 26.19
C GLU A 158 0.13 12.89 26.79
N THR A 159 -0.44 12.04 25.97
CA THR A 159 -1.07 10.76 26.34
C THR A 159 -0.15 9.57 26.14
N GLU A 160 1.15 9.81 25.99
CA GLU A 160 2.22 8.80 25.77
C GLU A 160 2.01 7.97 24.49
N GLU A 161 1.21 8.46 23.54
CA GLU A 161 1.04 7.83 22.23
C GLU A 161 2.15 8.29 21.28
N VAL A 162 2.76 7.35 20.57
CA VAL A 162 3.75 7.65 19.53
C VAL A 162 3.04 7.99 18.24
N LEU A 163 3.42 9.13 17.63
CA LEU A 163 2.89 9.59 16.36
C LEU A 163 4.01 9.67 15.32
N ILE A 164 3.71 9.18 14.10
CA ILE A 164 4.52 9.38 12.91
C ILE A 164 3.66 10.13 11.90
N GLU A 165 3.99 11.39 11.64
CA GLU A 165 3.35 12.19 10.60
C GLU A 165 4.19 12.15 9.33
N ILE A 166 3.55 11.87 8.20
CA ILE A 166 4.16 11.93 6.87
C ILE A 166 3.35 12.93 6.05
N LYS A 167 4.02 14.00 5.66
CA LYS A 167 3.41 15.14 4.95
C LYS A 167 4.13 15.37 3.64
N ASN A 168 3.40 15.73 2.59
CA ASN A 168 3.97 16.11 1.30
C ASN A 168 3.26 17.32 0.70
N ASN A 169 3.98 18.10 -0.08
CA ASN A 169 3.50 19.31 -0.78
C ASN A 169 3.00 19.04 -2.20
N GLY A 170 2.75 17.78 -2.57
CA GLY A 170 2.07 17.43 -3.81
C GLY A 170 0.58 17.82 -3.78
N PRO A 171 -0.17 17.54 -4.86
CA PRO A 171 -1.60 17.83 -4.93
C PRO A 171 -2.37 17.30 -3.73
N VAL A 172 -3.24 18.14 -3.18
CA VAL A 172 -4.10 17.78 -2.04
C VAL A 172 -5.14 16.76 -2.48
N ILE A 173 -5.44 15.81 -1.60
CA ILE A 173 -6.52 14.84 -1.83
C ILE A 173 -7.87 15.55 -1.65
N PRO A 174 -8.71 15.64 -2.70
CA PRO A 174 -10.03 16.27 -2.61
C PRO A 174 -10.91 15.59 -1.53
N PRO A 175 -11.78 16.34 -0.83
CA PRO A 175 -12.65 15.79 0.21
C PRO A 175 -13.48 14.60 -0.26
N GLU A 176 -14.00 14.65 -1.49
CA GLU A 176 -14.83 13.59 -2.09
C GLU A 176 -14.03 12.28 -2.28
N ILE A 177 -12.72 12.39 -2.49
CA ILE A 177 -11.81 11.27 -2.65
C ILE A 177 -11.31 10.78 -1.28
N ALA A 178 -11.10 11.71 -0.34
CA ALA A 178 -10.55 11.43 0.99
C ALA A 178 -11.35 10.36 1.77
N GLU A 179 -12.67 10.35 1.62
CA GLU A 179 -13.56 9.36 2.23
C GLU A 179 -13.35 7.94 1.68
N HIS A 180 -12.83 7.81 0.46
CA HIS A 180 -12.73 6.55 -0.28
C HIS A 180 -11.31 5.97 -0.32
N ILE A 181 -10.27 6.73 0.02
CA ILE A 181 -8.86 6.30 -0.16
C ILE A 181 -8.47 5.04 0.62
N PHE A 182 -9.22 4.70 1.66
CA PHE A 182 -9.02 3.48 2.46
C PHE A 182 -9.89 2.30 2.02
N ILE A 183 -10.78 2.50 1.03
CA ILE A 183 -11.57 1.43 0.45
C ILE A 183 -10.65 0.57 -0.43
N PRO A 184 -10.62 -0.76 -0.24
CA PRO A 184 -9.82 -1.63 -1.09
C PRO A 184 -10.15 -1.46 -2.58
N PHE A 185 -9.12 -1.48 -3.43
CA PHE A 185 -9.20 -1.31 -4.89
C PHE A 185 -9.61 0.09 -5.39
N PHE A 186 -9.89 1.01 -4.50
CA PHE A 186 -10.09 2.39 -4.88
C PHE A 186 -8.76 3.06 -5.23
N THR A 187 -8.65 3.58 -6.44
CA THR A 187 -7.45 4.29 -6.92
C THR A 187 -7.82 5.33 -7.97
N THR A 188 -7.12 6.45 -7.92
CA THR A 188 -7.18 7.50 -8.94
C THR A 188 -5.93 7.47 -9.86
N LYS A 189 -5.02 6.51 -9.63
CA LYS A 189 -3.75 6.40 -10.35
C LYS A 189 -3.85 5.33 -11.44
N GLU A 190 -3.38 5.63 -12.65
CA GLU A 190 -3.21 4.62 -13.70
C GLU A 190 -2.26 3.51 -13.24
N GLY A 191 -2.68 2.26 -13.37
CA GLY A 191 -1.90 1.09 -12.94
C GLY A 191 -1.77 0.91 -11.42
N GLY A 192 -2.42 1.73 -10.62
CA GLY A 192 -2.46 1.57 -9.17
C GLY A 192 -3.37 0.40 -8.75
N SER A 193 -2.92 -0.44 -7.83
CA SER A 193 -3.73 -1.56 -7.30
C SER A 193 -4.88 -1.11 -6.37
N GLY A 194 -4.81 0.11 -5.82
CA GLY A 194 -5.80 0.64 -4.87
C GLY A 194 -5.85 -0.08 -3.51
N ILE A 195 -4.87 -0.94 -3.19
CA ILE A 195 -4.87 -1.70 -1.93
C ILE A 195 -3.87 -1.21 -0.89
N GLY A 196 -2.92 -0.37 -1.28
CA GLY A 196 -1.82 0.05 -0.39
C GLY A 196 -2.32 0.70 0.90
N LEU A 197 -3.20 1.70 0.81
CA LEU A 197 -3.73 2.41 1.98
C LEU A 197 -4.67 1.55 2.83
N SER A 198 -5.47 0.69 2.21
CA SER A 198 -6.35 -0.23 2.93
C SER A 198 -5.56 -1.29 3.72
N ILE A 199 -4.49 -1.86 3.14
CA ILE A 199 -3.54 -2.74 3.84
C ILE A 199 -2.86 -1.99 4.99
N SER A 200 -2.35 -0.77 4.72
CA SER A 200 -1.70 0.05 5.75
C SER A 200 -2.63 0.30 6.95
N ARG A 201 -3.89 0.63 6.69
CA ARG A 201 -4.88 0.83 7.75
C ARG A 201 -5.17 -0.44 8.54
N GLN A 202 -5.22 -1.59 7.86
CA GLN A 202 -5.44 -2.88 8.52
C GLN A 202 -4.23 -3.30 9.37
N ILE A 203 -2.99 -3.12 8.88
CA ILE A 203 -1.77 -3.35 9.66
C ILE A 203 -1.78 -2.50 10.92
N MET A 204 -2.09 -1.20 10.81
CA MET A 204 -2.16 -0.32 11.97
C MET A 204 -3.19 -0.77 13.00
N ARG A 205 -4.38 -1.21 12.56
CA ARG A 205 -5.40 -1.78 13.45
C ARG A 205 -4.92 -3.04 14.17
N LEU A 206 -4.29 -3.97 13.44
CA LEU A 206 -3.72 -5.20 14.03
C LEU A 206 -2.58 -4.91 15.02
N SER A 207 -1.86 -3.80 14.83
CA SER A 207 -0.81 -3.31 15.72
C SER A 207 -1.36 -2.46 16.90
N GLY A 208 -2.67 -2.41 17.10
CA GLY A 208 -3.30 -1.62 18.16
C GLY A 208 -3.29 -0.10 17.94
N GLY A 209 -2.93 0.34 16.74
CA GLY A 209 -2.84 1.76 16.36
C GLY A 209 -3.90 2.20 15.35
N SER A 210 -3.67 3.36 14.74
CA SER A 210 -4.52 3.89 13.68
C SER A 210 -3.74 4.60 12.59
N LEU A 211 -4.32 4.64 11.37
CA LEU A 211 -3.86 5.45 10.24
C LEU A 211 -4.99 6.37 9.82
N THR A 212 -4.71 7.67 9.80
CA THR A 212 -5.66 8.72 9.41
C THR A 212 -5.06 9.67 8.39
N LEU A 213 -5.90 10.20 7.49
CA LEU A 213 -5.60 11.35 6.67
C LEU A 213 -6.14 12.58 7.39
N LEU A 214 -5.30 13.57 7.65
CA LEU A 214 -5.78 14.86 8.14
C LEU A 214 -6.14 15.76 6.95
N PRO A 215 -7.37 16.31 6.95
CA PRO A 215 -7.73 17.29 5.95
C PRO A 215 -6.89 18.56 6.15
N ASP A 216 -6.14 18.93 5.11
CA ASP A 216 -5.45 20.20 5.01
C ASP A 216 -5.72 20.79 3.62
N HIS A 217 -5.77 22.11 3.50
CA HIS A 217 -6.03 22.79 2.24
C HIS A 217 -4.76 23.04 1.39
N LYS A 218 -3.59 22.72 1.94
CA LYS A 218 -2.29 23.01 1.29
C LYS A 218 -1.43 21.79 1.07
N GLU A 219 -1.59 20.75 1.90
CA GLU A 219 -0.68 19.63 1.96
C GLU A 219 -1.44 18.33 2.25
N THR A 220 -0.92 17.20 1.78
CA THR A 220 -1.45 15.90 2.17
C THR A 220 -0.69 15.40 3.39
N LYS A 221 -1.40 15.10 4.50
CA LYS A 221 -0.82 14.64 5.75
C LYS A 221 -1.46 13.34 6.22
N PHE A 222 -0.66 12.30 6.34
CA PHE A 222 -1.03 11.05 7.00
C PHE A 222 -0.44 10.97 8.41
N ILE A 223 -1.21 10.44 9.35
CA ILE A 223 -0.78 10.21 10.73
C ILE A 223 -0.93 8.73 11.07
N LEU A 224 0.18 8.12 11.50
CA LEU A 224 0.23 6.84 12.17
C LEU A 224 0.26 7.11 13.66
N LYS A 225 -0.66 6.49 14.42
CA LYS A 225 -0.74 6.62 15.86
C LYS A 225 -0.61 5.23 16.50
N PHE A 226 0.28 5.12 17.48
CA PHE A 226 0.53 3.91 18.28
C PHE A 226 0.20 4.21 19.74
N LYS A 227 -0.38 3.22 20.42
CA LYS A 227 -0.71 3.28 21.84
C LYS A 227 0.41 2.69 22.67
#